data_42669cd52e3f4e7c1f41c821ee29ff98
#
_entry.id   42669cd52e3f4e7c1f41c821ee29ff98
#
_cell.length_a   1.000
_cell.length_b   1.000
_cell.length_c   1.000
_cell.angle_alpha   90.00
_cell.angle_beta   90.00
_cell.angle_gamma   90.00
#
_symmetry.space_group_name_H-M   'P 1'
#
loop_
_entity.id
_entity.type
_entity.pdbx_description
1 polymer ?
#
loop_
_entity_poly.entity_id
_entity_poly.type
_entity_poly.pdbx_seq_one_letter_code
_entity_poly.pdbx_strand_id
1 'polypeptide(L)'
;MAMNTPKQTSHLKREILVRLIKAYLGENFEEDTRKIPFDMRPKGSEVPYRCCIHKERAILRDRTIAGLGLSIEEAEDSELLSTLAHKAQERTAPEDKPLTVLQTACKGCVPARIFVTDLCQGCVARPCESTCKFGAIKVENGKSVIDPAKCKNCGMCVQVCPYQAITKIIVPCENACPVGAIAKDEEGLAHIDFDKCISCGRCVSACPFGAVHEKSQIIDILKEIKSGKKVVAMLAPAIFGQLPCTPKQLKQAILSLGFSDVVEVAQGADITSQNESAEFKERMEKGDAFMTTSCCAGYNELVDKHVPELKPFRSETKTPAYYTAEIVKNESPDAVTVFFSPCVAKRREAFQNPNIDYVLNYEELGAWFVALNIQVSECDESEFKHESSAQGRNYAVTGGVAGAVNSLLDEEDKATPYVINGLDKQAVRDLKKFAKNGKCELGNLIEVMACPGGCLGGSSTVNAFKPALKQLTNYVNESPSIKDVLK
;
A
#
# COMPACT_ATOMS: atom_id res chain seq x y z
N MET A 1 -3.08 13.48 -8.00
CA MET A 1 -3.75 13.82 -6.74
C MET A 1 -3.34 12.77 -5.70
N ALA A 2 -2.59 13.15 -4.66
CA ALA A 2 -2.32 12.24 -3.55
C ALA A 2 -3.67 11.91 -2.89
N MET A 3 -4.04 10.65 -2.89
CA MET A 3 -5.24 10.19 -2.20
C MET A 3 -4.95 10.23 -0.69
N ASN A 4 -5.30 11.36 -0.04
CA ASN A 4 -5.34 11.39 1.41
C ASN A 4 -6.38 10.36 1.86
N THR A 5 -5.94 9.32 2.56
CA THR A 5 -6.85 8.41 3.24
C THR A 5 -7.78 9.25 4.12
N PRO A 6 -9.11 9.05 4.05
CA PRO A 6 -10.02 9.82 4.88
C PRO A 6 -9.59 9.72 6.34
N LYS A 7 -9.30 10.86 6.97
CA LYS A 7 -8.75 10.95 8.35
C LYS A 7 -9.49 10.07 9.37
N GLN A 8 -10.80 9.88 9.16
CA GLN A 8 -11.65 9.16 10.07
C GLN A 8 -11.50 7.62 10.01
N THR A 9 -11.32 7.05 8.81
CA THR A 9 -11.13 5.60 8.66
C THR A 9 -9.76 5.17 9.21
N SER A 10 -8.73 5.97 8.98
CA SER A 10 -7.40 5.76 9.56
C SER A 10 -7.41 5.91 11.08
N HIS A 11 -8.17 6.88 11.61
CA HIS A 11 -8.28 7.05 13.06
C HIS A 11 -8.88 5.81 13.74
N LEU A 12 -9.99 5.29 13.22
CA LEU A 12 -10.61 4.07 13.76
C LEU A 12 -9.68 2.85 13.67
N LYS A 13 -8.94 2.72 12.56
CA LYS A 13 -7.94 1.64 12.40
C LYS A 13 -6.85 1.72 13.46
N ARG A 14 -6.27 2.91 13.63
CA ARG A 14 -5.19 3.15 14.61
C ARG A 14 -5.66 2.95 16.05
N GLU A 15 -6.87 3.40 16.39
CA GLU A 15 -7.43 3.20 17.73
C GLU A 15 -7.59 1.71 18.06
N ILE A 16 -8.04 0.88 17.12
CA ILE A 16 -8.13 -0.56 17.30
C ILE A 16 -6.73 -1.17 17.50
N LEU A 17 -5.75 -0.79 16.67
CA LEU A 17 -4.38 -1.28 16.82
C LEU A 17 -3.79 -0.91 18.19
N VAL A 18 -3.99 0.32 18.66
CA VAL A 18 -3.57 0.74 20.02
C VAL A 18 -4.16 -0.14 21.08
N ARG A 19 -5.48 -0.44 20.99
CA ARG A 19 -6.18 -1.30 21.96
C ARG A 19 -5.70 -2.74 21.89
N LEU A 20 -5.46 -3.28 20.70
CA LEU A 20 -4.92 -4.63 20.50
C LEU A 20 -3.51 -4.77 21.10
N ILE A 21 -2.64 -3.78 20.86
CA ILE A 21 -1.29 -3.78 21.43
C ILE A 21 -1.36 -3.72 22.96
N LYS A 22 -2.19 -2.83 23.52
CA LYS A 22 -2.38 -2.75 24.98
C LYS A 22 -2.93 -4.05 25.58
N ALA A 23 -3.90 -4.66 24.90
CA ALA A 23 -4.47 -5.94 25.33
C ALA A 23 -3.40 -7.06 25.32
N TYR A 24 -2.56 -7.12 24.26
CA TYR A 24 -1.51 -8.13 24.14
C TYR A 24 -0.38 -7.97 25.17
N LEU A 25 -0.06 -6.74 25.51
CA LEU A 25 0.94 -6.44 26.55
C LEU A 25 0.37 -6.56 27.98
N GLY A 26 -0.96 -6.62 28.12
CA GLY A 26 -1.65 -6.85 29.38
C GLY A 26 -1.71 -8.33 29.77
N GLU A 27 -2.52 -8.63 30.80
CA GLU A 27 -2.61 -9.98 31.37
C GLU A 27 -3.68 -10.85 30.68
N ASN A 28 -4.74 -10.25 30.09
CA ASN A 28 -5.94 -10.93 29.62
C ASN A 28 -6.23 -10.65 28.14
N PHE A 29 -5.28 -10.95 27.26
CA PHE A 29 -5.37 -10.62 25.83
C PHE A 29 -6.68 -10.99 25.15
N GLU A 30 -7.16 -12.21 25.37
CA GLU A 30 -8.38 -12.73 24.74
C GLU A 30 -9.61 -11.95 25.17
N GLU A 31 -9.79 -11.75 26.48
CA GLU A 31 -10.96 -11.09 27.04
C GLU A 31 -10.96 -9.58 26.76
N ASP A 32 -9.79 -8.94 26.80
CA ASP A 32 -9.66 -7.51 26.49
C ASP A 32 -9.87 -7.26 25.01
N THR A 33 -9.40 -8.16 24.13
CA THR A 33 -9.70 -8.10 22.67
C THR A 33 -11.20 -8.21 22.42
N ARG A 34 -11.90 -9.11 23.14
CA ARG A 34 -13.37 -9.28 23.02
C ARG A 34 -14.13 -8.00 23.34
N LYS A 35 -13.63 -7.20 24.27
CA LYS A 35 -14.27 -5.94 24.72
C LYS A 35 -14.07 -4.76 23.76
N ILE A 36 -13.07 -4.77 22.89
CA ILE A 36 -12.70 -3.62 22.03
C ILE A 36 -13.90 -2.96 21.35
N PRO A 37 -14.81 -3.68 20.63
CA PRO A 37 -15.95 -3.03 19.98
C PRO A 37 -16.93 -2.37 20.96
N PHE A 38 -17.04 -2.91 22.18
CA PHE A 38 -17.96 -2.41 23.22
C PHE A 38 -17.35 -1.18 23.92
N ASP A 39 -16.06 -1.19 24.19
CA ASP A 39 -15.34 -0.07 24.82
C ASP A 39 -15.22 1.12 23.88
N MET A 40 -15.07 0.88 22.57
CA MET A 40 -15.10 1.94 21.56
C MET A 40 -16.50 2.51 21.33
N ARG A 41 -17.55 1.72 21.58
CA ARG A 41 -18.95 2.12 21.45
C ARG A 41 -19.76 1.58 22.65
N PRO A 42 -19.65 2.22 23.82
CA PRO A 42 -20.42 1.82 25.01
C PRO A 42 -21.92 2.03 24.82
N LYS A 43 -22.71 1.34 25.62
CA LYS A 43 -24.18 1.46 25.59
C LYS A 43 -24.59 2.90 25.89
N GLY A 44 -25.46 3.46 25.05
CA GLY A 44 -25.91 4.86 25.20
C GLY A 44 -25.02 5.91 24.53
N SER A 45 -23.89 5.52 23.90
CA SER A 45 -23.11 6.46 23.11
C SER A 45 -23.83 6.90 21.83
N GLU A 46 -23.55 8.12 21.38
CA GLU A 46 -23.99 8.58 20.06
C GLU A 46 -23.43 7.69 18.95
N VAL A 47 -24.17 7.56 17.85
CA VAL A 47 -23.77 6.76 16.68
C VAL A 47 -23.37 7.71 15.56
N PRO A 48 -22.08 8.02 15.43
CA PRO A 48 -21.63 9.09 14.54
C PRO A 48 -21.60 8.72 13.07
N TYR A 49 -21.51 7.43 12.71
CA TYR A 49 -21.19 7.03 11.32
C TYR A 49 -22.20 6.09 10.66
N ARG A 50 -22.98 5.33 11.43
CA ARG A 50 -23.87 4.29 10.91
C ARG A 50 -25.28 4.42 11.48
N CYS A 51 -26.19 3.56 11.04
CA CYS A 51 -27.59 3.61 11.43
C CYS A 51 -27.85 3.29 12.93
N CYS A 52 -26.97 2.53 13.57
CA CYS A 52 -27.14 2.14 14.96
C CYS A 52 -25.85 1.60 15.58
N ILE A 53 -25.81 1.55 16.91
CA ILE A 53 -24.68 1.06 17.69
C ILE A 53 -24.31 -0.40 17.37
N HIS A 54 -25.28 -1.23 17.03
CA HIS A 54 -25.03 -2.63 16.69
C HIS A 54 -24.24 -2.74 15.38
N LYS A 55 -24.57 -1.94 14.36
CA LYS A 55 -23.85 -1.87 13.10
C LYS A 55 -22.42 -1.34 13.30
N GLU A 56 -22.24 -0.32 14.16
CA GLU A 56 -20.91 0.19 14.50
C GLU A 56 -20.04 -0.91 15.15
N ARG A 57 -20.59 -1.62 16.16
CA ARG A 57 -19.87 -2.71 16.84
C ARG A 57 -19.53 -3.86 15.91
N ALA A 58 -20.43 -4.24 14.99
CA ALA A 58 -20.13 -5.27 13.98
C ALA A 58 -18.95 -4.88 13.08
N ILE A 59 -18.90 -3.62 12.61
CA ILE A 59 -17.79 -3.13 11.81
C ILE A 59 -16.48 -3.07 12.63
N LEU A 60 -16.55 -2.68 13.91
CA LEU A 60 -15.38 -2.66 14.79
C LEU A 60 -14.88 -4.08 15.07
N ARG A 61 -15.79 -5.09 15.19
CA ARG A 61 -15.42 -6.51 15.28
C ARG A 61 -14.60 -6.93 14.06
N ASP A 62 -15.10 -6.69 12.85
CA ASP A 62 -14.39 -7.05 11.63
C ASP A 62 -13.01 -6.37 11.54
N ARG A 63 -12.94 -5.07 11.90
CA ARG A 63 -11.65 -4.35 11.95
C ARG A 63 -10.69 -4.94 12.98
N THR A 64 -11.20 -5.43 14.10
CA THR A 64 -10.39 -6.10 15.12
C THR A 64 -9.83 -7.41 14.59
N ILE A 65 -10.63 -8.20 13.84
CA ILE A 65 -10.18 -9.42 13.17
C ILE A 65 -9.02 -9.13 12.20
N ALA A 66 -9.16 -8.11 11.34
CA ALA A 66 -8.08 -7.69 10.46
C ALA A 66 -6.84 -7.18 11.23
N GLY A 67 -7.04 -6.50 12.37
CA GLY A 67 -5.99 -6.08 13.29
C GLY A 67 -5.26 -7.24 13.97
N LEU A 68 -5.95 -8.35 14.21
CA LEU A 68 -5.36 -9.63 14.65
C LEU A 68 -4.59 -10.33 13.52
N GLY A 69 -4.72 -9.86 12.28
CA GLY A 69 -4.07 -10.44 11.10
C GLY A 69 -4.80 -11.64 10.51
N LEU A 70 -6.09 -11.79 10.78
CA LEU A 70 -6.92 -12.88 10.29
C LEU A 70 -7.83 -12.43 9.13
N SER A 71 -8.21 -13.38 8.27
CA SER A 71 -9.19 -13.16 7.20
C SER A 71 -10.60 -13.11 7.79
N ILE A 72 -11.36 -12.09 7.36
CA ILE A 72 -12.77 -11.96 7.75
C ILE A 72 -13.63 -12.98 7.02
N GLU A 73 -13.25 -13.29 5.78
CA GLU A 73 -13.94 -14.26 4.95
C GLU A 73 -13.87 -15.70 5.51
N GLU A 74 -12.88 -15.98 6.35
CA GLU A 74 -12.63 -17.29 6.98
C GLU A 74 -13.16 -17.36 8.42
N ALA A 75 -13.48 -16.21 9.04
CA ALA A 75 -14.03 -16.14 10.39
C ALA A 75 -15.56 -16.34 10.38
N GLU A 76 -16.06 -17.24 11.20
CA GLU A 76 -17.50 -17.41 11.34
C GLU A 76 -18.14 -16.23 12.10
N ASP A 77 -19.35 -15.84 11.71
CA ASP A 77 -20.07 -14.73 12.35
C ASP A 77 -20.34 -14.97 13.84
N SER A 78 -20.52 -16.22 14.21
CA SER A 78 -20.77 -16.66 15.59
C SER A 78 -19.51 -16.76 16.45
N GLU A 79 -18.32 -16.75 15.83
CA GLU A 79 -17.05 -16.93 16.54
C GLU A 79 -16.70 -15.70 17.40
N LEU A 80 -16.32 -15.94 18.66
CA LEU A 80 -15.98 -14.87 19.58
C LEU A 80 -14.61 -14.26 19.24
N LEU A 81 -14.46 -12.94 19.44
CA LEU A 81 -13.18 -12.26 19.29
C LEU A 81 -12.08 -12.82 20.24
N SER A 82 -12.46 -13.34 21.40
CA SER A 82 -11.53 -14.04 22.32
C SER A 82 -10.92 -15.29 21.68
N THR A 83 -11.74 -16.11 21.00
CA THR A 83 -11.28 -17.30 20.28
C THR A 83 -10.37 -16.91 19.11
N LEU A 84 -10.75 -15.87 18.36
CA LEU A 84 -9.93 -15.35 17.26
C LEU A 84 -8.60 -14.74 17.76
N ALA A 85 -8.59 -14.09 18.93
CA ALA A 85 -7.38 -13.61 19.57
C ALA A 85 -6.44 -14.76 19.95
N HIS A 86 -7.00 -15.84 20.53
CA HIS A 86 -6.26 -17.06 20.81
C HIS A 86 -5.63 -17.66 19.53
N LYS A 87 -6.42 -17.82 18.44
CA LYS A 87 -5.92 -18.28 17.14
C LYS A 87 -4.78 -17.40 16.61
N ALA A 88 -4.90 -16.07 16.72
CA ALA A 88 -3.84 -15.15 16.30
C ALA A 88 -2.56 -15.29 17.14
N GLN A 89 -2.68 -15.61 18.42
CA GLN A 89 -1.54 -15.83 19.32
C GLN A 89 -0.85 -17.15 19.03
N GLU A 90 -1.59 -18.22 18.73
CA GLU A 90 -1.05 -19.56 18.51
C GLU A 90 -0.51 -19.79 17.09
N ARG A 91 -0.90 -19.00 16.11
CA ARG A 91 -0.43 -19.19 14.73
C ARG A 91 1.10 -19.09 14.64
N THR A 92 1.69 -19.89 13.76
CA THR A 92 3.14 -19.97 13.55
C THR A 92 3.64 -19.03 12.46
N ALA A 93 2.78 -18.61 11.56
CA ALA A 93 3.11 -17.70 10.47
C ALA A 93 1.89 -16.82 10.10
N PRO A 94 2.12 -15.59 9.56
CA PRO A 94 1.07 -14.76 9.00
C PRO A 94 0.40 -15.44 7.81
N GLU A 95 -0.85 -15.07 7.51
CA GLU A 95 -1.54 -15.52 6.31
C GLU A 95 -0.94 -14.89 5.04
N ASP A 96 -0.86 -15.66 3.95
CA ASP A 96 -0.22 -15.28 2.67
C ASP A 96 -0.95 -14.16 1.90
N LYS A 97 -2.26 -14.01 2.11
CA LYS A 97 -3.08 -12.95 1.50
C LYS A 97 -3.04 -11.70 2.37
N PRO A 98 -2.40 -10.60 1.94
CA PRO A 98 -2.18 -9.44 2.82
C PRO A 98 -3.40 -8.54 3.01
N LEU A 99 -4.49 -8.76 2.28
CA LEU A 99 -5.71 -7.95 2.29
C LEU A 99 -6.93 -8.79 2.63
N THR A 100 -7.92 -8.14 3.26
CA THR A 100 -9.26 -8.70 3.50
C THR A 100 -10.33 -7.61 3.30
N VAL A 101 -11.59 -8.00 3.12
CA VAL A 101 -12.70 -7.08 2.94
C VAL A 101 -13.70 -7.20 4.11
N LEU A 102 -13.92 -6.08 4.80
CA LEU A 102 -14.91 -5.93 5.87
C LEU A 102 -16.33 -5.96 5.26
N GLN A 103 -16.97 -7.10 5.25
CA GLN A 103 -18.30 -7.29 4.65
C GLN A 103 -19.35 -6.35 5.27
N THR A 104 -19.30 -6.18 6.59
CA THR A 104 -20.21 -5.29 7.33
C THR A 104 -20.08 -3.83 6.91
N ALA A 105 -18.90 -3.38 6.48
CA ALA A 105 -18.63 -2.02 6.01
C ALA A 105 -18.86 -1.86 4.50
N CYS A 106 -18.71 -2.92 3.71
CA CYS A 106 -18.67 -2.88 2.25
C CYS A 106 -20.03 -2.56 1.59
N LYS A 107 -21.15 -2.86 2.25
CA LYS A 107 -22.51 -2.67 1.69
C LYS A 107 -22.94 -1.21 1.41
N GLY A 108 -22.09 -0.22 1.72
CA GLY A 108 -22.41 1.20 1.52
C GLY A 108 -22.30 1.70 0.08
N CYS A 109 -21.66 0.98 -0.84
CA CYS A 109 -21.49 1.42 -2.22
C CYS A 109 -22.65 1.00 -3.13
N VAL A 110 -23.17 1.96 -3.91
CA VAL A 110 -24.09 1.68 -5.00
C VAL A 110 -23.32 1.07 -6.17
N PRO A 111 -23.87 0.06 -6.88
CA PRO A 111 -23.24 -0.50 -8.09
C PRO A 111 -22.92 0.59 -9.12
N ALA A 112 -21.83 0.38 -9.88
CA ALA A 112 -21.42 1.31 -10.92
C ALA A 112 -22.52 1.46 -11.99
N ARG A 113 -23.04 2.67 -12.16
CA ARG A 113 -24.10 2.95 -13.12
C ARG A 113 -24.10 4.41 -13.57
N ILE A 114 -24.75 4.63 -14.69
CA ILE A 114 -25.13 5.97 -15.13
C ILE A 114 -26.60 6.17 -14.85
N PHE A 115 -26.99 7.30 -14.28
CA PHE A 115 -28.38 7.64 -14.01
C PHE A 115 -28.64 9.13 -14.26
N VAL A 116 -29.91 9.45 -14.43
CA VAL A 116 -30.38 10.83 -14.62
C VAL A 116 -30.84 11.37 -13.27
N THR A 117 -30.38 12.57 -12.93
CA THR A 117 -30.78 13.29 -11.71
C THR A 117 -32.00 14.18 -11.97
N ASP A 118 -32.57 14.74 -10.90
CA ASP A 118 -33.69 15.69 -10.98
C ASP A 118 -33.36 17.00 -11.69
N LEU A 119 -32.08 17.27 -11.97
CA LEU A 119 -31.63 18.42 -12.76
C LEU A 119 -31.99 18.31 -14.25
N CYS A 120 -32.51 17.18 -14.72
CA CYS A 120 -32.92 16.99 -16.10
C CYS A 120 -34.06 17.95 -16.48
N GLN A 121 -33.82 18.81 -17.45
CA GLN A 121 -34.79 19.80 -17.95
C GLN A 121 -35.67 19.27 -19.09
N GLY A 122 -35.54 18.01 -19.51
CA GLY A 122 -36.30 17.46 -20.63
C GLY A 122 -36.09 18.22 -21.95
N CYS A 123 -34.86 18.71 -22.21
CA CYS A 123 -34.54 19.58 -23.34
C CYS A 123 -34.98 19.00 -24.69
N VAL A 124 -35.39 19.85 -25.63
CA VAL A 124 -35.86 19.43 -26.96
C VAL A 124 -34.77 18.78 -27.80
N ALA A 125 -33.53 19.28 -27.69
CA ALA A 125 -32.39 18.78 -28.45
C ALA A 125 -31.95 17.33 -28.11
N ARG A 126 -32.25 16.87 -26.89
CA ARG A 126 -31.97 15.49 -26.41
C ARG A 126 -30.60 14.93 -26.79
N PRO A 127 -29.49 15.66 -26.56
CA PRO A 127 -28.16 15.19 -26.98
C PRO A 127 -27.76 13.88 -26.31
N CYS A 128 -28.27 13.57 -25.11
CA CYS A 128 -28.00 12.33 -24.40
C CYS A 128 -28.62 11.11 -25.10
N GLU A 129 -29.83 11.24 -25.66
CA GLU A 129 -30.52 10.17 -26.40
C GLU A 129 -29.84 9.92 -27.75
N SER A 130 -29.57 11.01 -28.54
CA SER A 130 -28.94 10.91 -29.85
C SER A 130 -27.50 10.38 -29.80
N THR A 131 -26.76 10.64 -28.72
CA THR A 131 -25.38 10.14 -28.53
C THR A 131 -25.32 8.68 -28.10
N CYS A 132 -26.42 8.11 -27.60
CA CYS A 132 -26.43 6.77 -27.05
C CYS A 132 -26.46 5.68 -28.16
N LYS A 133 -25.31 5.14 -28.51
CA LYS A 133 -25.17 4.07 -29.51
C LYS A 133 -25.88 2.76 -29.14
N PHE A 134 -26.27 2.60 -27.87
CA PHE A 134 -26.89 1.38 -27.35
C PHE A 134 -28.41 1.50 -27.22
N GLY A 135 -29.01 2.66 -27.57
CA GLY A 135 -30.44 2.90 -27.41
C GLY A 135 -30.93 2.76 -25.96
N ALA A 136 -30.03 3.01 -24.99
CA ALA A 136 -30.33 2.84 -23.59
C ALA A 136 -31.02 4.08 -22.95
N ILE A 137 -31.17 5.16 -23.67
CA ILE A 137 -31.79 6.41 -23.17
C ILE A 137 -33.08 6.67 -23.92
N LYS A 138 -34.14 6.95 -23.16
CA LYS A 138 -35.43 7.36 -23.65
C LYS A 138 -35.93 8.56 -22.85
N VAL A 139 -36.87 9.31 -23.40
CA VAL A 139 -37.57 10.36 -22.65
C VAL A 139 -38.93 9.86 -22.26
N GLU A 140 -39.20 9.84 -20.97
CA GLU A 140 -40.47 9.44 -20.36
C GLU A 140 -40.93 10.55 -19.40
N ASN A 141 -42.19 10.95 -19.48
CA ASN A 141 -42.75 12.00 -18.63
C ASN A 141 -41.90 13.30 -18.60
N GLY A 142 -41.35 13.70 -19.77
CA GLY A 142 -40.55 14.93 -19.91
C GLY A 142 -39.13 14.87 -19.38
N LYS A 143 -38.67 13.72 -18.85
CA LYS A 143 -37.30 13.52 -18.36
C LYS A 143 -36.63 12.33 -19.07
N SER A 144 -35.30 12.39 -19.20
CA SER A 144 -34.54 11.26 -19.72
C SER A 144 -34.50 10.12 -18.69
N VAL A 145 -34.68 8.89 -19.16
CA VAL A 145 -34.57 7.66 -18.36
C VAL A 145 -33.55 6.75 -19.01
N ILE A 146 -32.71 6.11 -18.22
CA ILE A 146 -31.69 5.16 -18.69
C ILE A 146 -32.10 3.75 -18.33
N ASP A 147 -32.21 2.87 -19.34
CA ASP A 147 -32.42 1.46 -19.19
C ASP A 147 -31.11 0.78 -18.73
N PRO A 148 -31.03 0.25 -17.49
CA PRO A 148 -29.80 -0.35 -16.97
C PRO A 148 -29.38 -1.62 -17.74
N ALA A 149 -30.34 -2.36 -18.32
CA ALA A 149 -30.03 -3.59 -19.08
C ALA A 149 -29.31 -3.32 -20.40
N LYS A 150 -29.60 -2.17 -21.02
CA LYS A 150 -28.97 -1.74 -22.26
C LYS A 150 -27.73 -0.88 -22.05
N CYS A 151 -27.62 -0.22 -20.90
CA CYS A 151 -26.53 0.73 -20.62
C CYS A 151 -25.20 0.03 -20.44
N LYS A 152 -24.20 0.38 -21.25
CA LYS A 152 -22.81 -0.12 -21.14
C LYS A 152 -21.88 0.77 -20.30
N ASN A 153 -22.42 1.71 -19.52
CA ASN A 153 -21.66 2.61 -18.64
C ASN A 153 -20.53 3.39 -19.34
N CYS A 154 -20.64 3.65 -20.64
CA CYS A 154 -19.59 4.30 -21.43
C CYS A 154 -19.36 5.79 -21.09
N GLY A 155 -20.38 6.49 -20.57
CA GLY A 155 -20.28 7.90 -20.13
C GLY A 155 -20.48 8.95 -21.22
N MET A 156 -20.75 8.60 -22.47
CA MET A 156 -20.95 9.58 -23.56
C MET A 156 -22.10 10.57 -23.27
N CYS A 157 -23.21 10.09 -22.72
CA CYS A 157 -24.35 10.91 -22.34
C CYS A 157 -24.04 11.90 -21.20
N VAL A 158 -23.08 11.56 -20.32
CA VAL A 158 -22.63 12.47 -19.25
C VAL A 158 -21.93 13.69 -19.85
N GLN A 159 -21.09 13.48 -20.86
CA GLN A 159 -20.28 14.54 -21.48
C GLN A 159 -21.11 15.54 -22.30
N VAL A 160 -22.20 15.06 -22.91
CA VAL A 160 -23.01 15.89 -23.82
C VAL A 160 -24.20 16.59 -23.14
N CYS A 161 -24.47 16.26 -21.87
CA CYS A 161 -25.59 16.93 -21.17
C CYS A 161 -25.24 18.35 -20.75
N PRO A 162 -25.90 19.41 -21.33
CA PRO A 162 -25.57 20.79 -21.01
C PRO A 162 -25.95 21.19 -19.59
N TYR A 163 -26.85 20.45 -18.96
CA TYR A 163 -27.31 20.70 -17.59
C TYR A 163 -26.56 19.82 -16.55
N GLN A 164 -25.60 18.98 -16.98
CA GLN A 164 -24.91 18.03 -16.11
C GLN A 164 -25.86 17.14 -15.28
N ALA A 165 -27.04 16.90 -15.84
CA ALA A 165 -28.10 16.14 -15.19
C ALA A 165 -27.90 14.62 -15.23
N ILE A 166 -26.84 14.14 -15.91
CA ILE A 166 -26.51 12.72 -16.01
C ILE A 166 -25.20 12.48 -15.26
N THR A 167 -25.25 11.56 -14.30
CA THR A 167 -24.11 11.27 -13.43
C THR A 167 -23.67 9.82 -13.58
N LYS A 168 -22.35 9.60 -13.58
CA LYS A 168 -21.74 8.27 -13.52
C LYS A 168 -21.28 7.98 -12.11
N ILE A 169 -21.94 7.02 -11.47
CA ILE A 169 -21.48 6.45 -10.21
C ILE A 169 -20.40 5.43 -10.52
N ILE A 170 -19.30 5.51 -9.79
CA ILE A 170 -18.20 4.54 -9.82
C ILE A 170 -18.11 3.84 -8.48
N VAL A 171 -17.68 2.57 -8.47
CA VAL A 171 -17.25 1.87 -7.25
C VAL A 171 -15.77 2.22 -7.04
N PRO A 172 -15.41 2.93 -5.95
CA PRO A 172 -14.06 3.50 -5.81
C PRO A 172 -12.94 2.46 -5.87
N CYS A 173 -13.10 1.30 -5.22
CA CYS A 173 -12.08 0.25 -5.22
C CYS A 173 -11.89 -0.39 -6.61
N GLU A 174 -12.98 -0.66 -7.34
CA GLU A 174 -12.92 -1.20 -8.71
C GLU A 174 -12.27 -0.21 -9.69
N ASN A 175 -12.62 1.08 -9.54
CA ASN A 175 -12.07 2.12 -10.39
C ASN A 175 -10.57 2.35 -10.13
N ALA A 176 -10.15 2.24 -8.88
CA ALA A 176 -8.76 2.42 -8.47
C ALA A 176 -7.87 1.22 -8.84
N CYS A 177 -8.44 0.04 -9.04
CA CYS A 177 -7.68 -1.16 -9.36
C CYS A 177 -7.15 -1.13 -10.81
N PRO A 178 -5.81 -1.13 -11.01
CA PRO A 178 -5.22 -1.04 -12.35
C PRO A 178 -5.44 -2.33 -13.16
N VAL A 179 -5.61 -3.47 -12.48
CA VAL A 179 -5.70 -4.80 -13.09
C VAL A 179 -7.09 -5.44 -12.98
N GLY A 180 -8.06 -4.74 -12.35
CA GLY A 180 -9.42 -5.27 -12.21
C GLY A 180 -9.52 -6.49 -11.28
N ALA A 181 -8.63 -6.58 -10.29
CA ALA A 181 -8.59 -7.69 -9.33
C ALA A 181 -9.63 -7.56 -8.19
N ILE A 182 -10.36 -6.47 -8.08
CA ILE A 182 -11.43 -6.29 -7.08
C ILE A 182 -12.71 -5.91 -7.79
N ALA A 183 -13.78 -6.62 -7.49
CA ALA A 183 -15.11 -6.38 -8.04
C ALA A 183 -16.19 -6.73 -7.02
N LYS A 184 -17.37 -6.12 -7.17
CA LYS A 184 -18.54 -6.49 -6.39
C LYS A 184 -19.24 -7.70 -6.98
N ASP A 185 -19.68 -8.59 -6.10
CA ASP A 185 -20.55 -9.71 -6.43
C ASP A 185 -22.03 -9.31 -6.57
N GLU A 186 -22.91 -10.31 -6.73
CA GLU A 186 -24.35 -10.13 -6.84
C GLU A 186 -24.99 -9.59 -5.56
N GLU A 187 -24.37 -9.85 -4.40
CA GLU A 187 -24.80 -9.33 -3.10
C GLU A 187 -24.34 -7.90 -2.82
N GLY A 188 -23.51 -7.34 -3.71
CA GLY A 188 -22.94 -6.01 -3.60
C GLY A 188 -21.76 -5.92 -2.63
N LEU A 189 -21.13 -7.07 -2.32
CA LEU A 189 -19.87 -7.13 -1.56
C LEU A 189 -18.68 -7.15 -2.51
N ALA A 190 -17.57 -6.53 -2.11
CA ALA A 190 -16.36 -6.56 -2.90
C ALA A 190 -15.53 -7.80 -2.56
N HIS A 191 -15.08 -8.50 -3.58
CA HIS A 191 -14.15 -9.62 -3.48
C HIS A 191 -12.85 -9.30 -4.19
N ILE A 192 -11.74 -9.79 -3.63
CA ILE A 192 -10.40 -9.66 -4.21
C ILE A 192 -10.00 -10.99 -4.83
N ASP A 193 -9.81 -10.99 -6.14
CA ASP A 193 -9.19 -12.09 -6.88
C ASP A 193 -7.67 -12.02 -6.69
N PHE A 194 -7.12 -12.83 -5.79
CA PHE A 194 -5.70 -12.83 -5.46
C PHE A 194 -4.81 -13.36 -6.57
N ASP A 195 -5.34 -14.11 -7.52
CA ASP A 195 -4.59 -14.54 -8.71
C ASP A 195 -4.30 -13.35 -9.63
N LYS A 196 -5.20 -12.37 -9.66
CA LYS A 196 -5.01 -11.10 -10.38
C LYS A 196 -4.41 -9.99 -9.53
N CYS A 197 -4.58 -10.03 -8.22
CA CYS A 197 -4.19 -8.94 -7.33
C CYS A 197 -2.67 -8.77 -7.27
N ILE A 198 -2.20 -7.54 -7.52
CA ILE A 198 -0.78 -7.15 -7.41
C ILE A 198 -0.44 -6.53 -6.04
N SER A 199 -1.33 -6.63 -5.08
CA SER A 199 -1.17 -6.14 -3.70
C SER A 199 -0.74 -4.68 -3.55
N CYS A 200 -1.02 -3.82 -4.55
CA CYS A 200 -0.56 -2.43 -4.56
C CYS A 200 -1.23 -1.49 -3.52
N GLY A 201 -2.29 -1.93 -2.83
CA GLY A 201 -2.98 -1.17 -1.79
C GLY A 201 -3.88 -0.02 -2.28
N ARG A 202 -4.02 0.24 -3.59
CA ARG A 202 -4.85 1.35 -4.10
C ARG A 202 -6.33 1.25 -3.71
N CYS A 203 -6.86 0.04 -3.61
CA CYS A 203 -8.24 -0.21 -3.14
C CYS A 203 -8.43 0.15 -1.65
N VAL A 204 -7.40 -0.02 -0.81
CA VAL A 204 -7.39 0.40 0.60
C VAL A 204 -7.56 1.91 0.69
N SER A 205 -6.71 2.67 -0.01
CA SER A 205 -6.73 4.14 -0.01
C SER A 205 -7.98 4.72 -0.67
N ALA A 206 -8.57 4.03 -1.66
CA ALA A 206 -9.72 4.52 -2.41
C ALA A 206 -11.06 4.29 -1.71
N CYS A 207 -11.14 3.36 -0.73
CA CYS A 207 -12.41 2.99 -0.11
C CYS A 207 -12.86 4.04 0.93
N PRO A 208 -13.94 4.81 0.69
CA PRO A 208 -14.41 5.82 1.63
C PRO A 208 -15.00 5.24 2.92
N PHE A 209 -15.34 3.95 2.91
CA PHE A 209 -15.86 3.23 4.07
C PHE A 209 -14.76 2.52 4.87
N GLY A 210 -13.53 2.50 4.35
CA GLY A 210 -12.43 1.72 4.91
C GLY A 210 -12.79 0.24 5.03
N ALA A 211 -13.48 -0.30 4.02
CA ALA A 211 -13.88 -1.71 4.00
C ALA A 211 -12.76 -2.63 3.53
N VAL A 212 -11.84 -2.16 2.70
CA VAL A 212 -10.65 -2.93 2.32
C VAL A 212 -9.55 -2.68 3.35
N HIS A 213 -9.05 -3.73 3.95
CA HIS A 213 -8.13 -3.66 5.09
C HIS A 213 -6.88 -4.51 4.85
N GLU A 214 -5.75 -4.07 5.38
CA GLU A 214 -4.55 -4.90 5.50
C GLU A 214 -4.68 -5.81 6.72
N LYS A 215 -4.27 -7.07 6.59
CA LYS A 215 -4.11 -7.97 7.73
C LYS A 215 -2.81 -7.61 8.45
N SER A 216 -2.91 -7.32 9.75
CA SER A 216 -1.77 -6.90 10.56
C SER A 216 -0.88 -8.07 10.93
N GLN A 217 0.42 -7.80 11.05
CA GLN A 217 1.39 -8.74 11.60
C GLN A 217 1.91 -8.29 12.98
N ILE A 218 1.24 -7.32 13.61
CA ILE A 218 1.70 -6.71 14.86
C ILE A 218 1.72 -7.72 16.01
N ILE A 219 0.74 -8.64 16.07
CA ILE A 219 0.66 -9.64 17.13
C ILE A 219 1.81 -10.65 17.00
N ASP A 220 2.16 -11.05 15.78
CA ASP A 220 3.29 -11.93 15.51
C ASP A 220 4.61 -11.30 15.98
N ILE A 221 4.84 -10.03 15.64
CA ILE A 221 6.04 -9.29 16.02
C ILE A 221 6.14 -9.13 17.55
N LEU A 222 5.02 -8.78 18.19
CA LEU A 222 4.96 -8.68 19.66
C LEU A 222 5.27 -10.02 20.34
N LYS A 223 4.81 -11.13 19.76
CA LYS A 223 5.11 -12.50 20.22
C LYS A 223 6.60 -12.80 20.14
N GLU A 224 7.25 -12.44 19.03
CA GLU A 224 8.68 -12.65 18.84
C GLU A 224 9.51 -11.85 19.86
N ILE A 225 9.16 -10.57 20.08
CA ILE A 225 9.83 -9.74 21.08
C ILE A 225 9.61 -10.31 22.50
N LYS A 226 8.37 -10.68 22.84
CA LYS A 226 8.04 -11.24 24.18
C LYS A 226 8.74 -12.57 24.44
N SER A 227 9.03 -13.36 23.39
CA SER A 227 9.79 -14.60 23.51
C SER A 227 11.29 -14.41 23.74
N GLY A 228 11.79 -13.17 23.73
CA GLY A 228 13.19 -12.83 23.94
C GLY A 228 14.09 -13.06 22.72
N LYS A 229 13.52 -13.26 21.54
CA LYS A 229 14.30 -13.38 20.32
C LYS A 229 14.96 -12.05 19.94
N LYS A 230 16.08 -12.11 19.23
CA LYS A 230 16.70 -10.95 18.64
C LYS A 230 15.85 -10.48 17.47
N VAL A 231 15.12 -9.37 17.60
CA VAL A 231 14.27 -8.80 16.54
C VAL A 231 14.93 -7.54 15.99
N VAL A 232 15.16 -7.50 14.68
CA VAL A 232 15.83 -6.38 13.98
C VAL A 232 14.82 -5.65 13.08
N ALA A 233 14.72 -4.35 13.26
CA ALA A 233 13.90 -3.47 12.43
C ALA A 233 14.68 -3.01 11.19
N MET A 234 14.12 -3.22 9.99
CA MET A 234 14.67 -2.76 8.72
C MET A 234 13.80 -1.62 8.18
N LEU A 235 14.34 -0.40 8.15
CA LEU A 235 13.57 0.82 7.85
C LEU A 235 13.61 1.17 6.36
N ALA A 236 12.47 1.12 5.68
CA ALA A 236 12.38 1.70 4.34
C ALA A 236 12.60 3.22 4.38
N PRO A 237 13.34 3.83 3.42
CA PRO A 237 13.67 5.25 3.46
C PRO A 237 12.46 6.20 3.58
N ALA A 238 11.29 5.79 3.09
CA ALA A 238 10.05 6.58 3.18
C ALA A 238 9.61 6.89 4.63
N ILE A 239 10.12 6.16 5.64
CA ILE A 239 9.75 6.36 7.05
C ILE A 239 10.25 7.70 7.58
N PHE A 240 11.39 8.18 7.09
CA PHE A 240 12.03 9.42 7.57
C PHE A 240 11.26 10.70 7.23
N GLY A 241 10.20 10.59 6.44
CA GLY A 241 9.24 11.66 6.20
C GLY A 241 7.91 11.52 6.94
N GLN A 242 7.72 10.47 7.77
CA GLN A 242 6.40 10.13 8.31
C GLN A 242 6.11 10.70 9.69
N LEU A 243 7.12 10.91 10.51
CA LEU A 243 7.00 11.37 11.90
C LEU A 243 7.83 12.62 12.13
N PRO A 244 7.42 13.53 13.04
CA PRO A 244 8.13 14.78 13.31
C PRO A 244 9.32 14.54 14.26
N CYS A 245 10.36 13.84 13.80
CA CYS A 245 11.55 13.50 14.58
C CYS A 245 12.77 13.40 13.67
N THR A 246 13.98 13.38 14.26
CA THR A 246 15.20 13.05 13.53
C THR A 246 15.27 11.53 13.27
N PRO A 247 16.01 11.07 12.24
CA PRO A 247 16.25 9.65 12.03
C PRO A 247 16.82 8.91 13.24
N LYS A 248 17.71 9.57 13.98
CA LYS A 248 18.36 9.04 15.19
C LYS A 248 17.38 8.91 16.37
N GLN A 249 16.48 9.89 16.55
CA GLN A 249 15.38 9.80 17.51
C GLN A 249 14.41 8.65 17.17
N LEU A 250 14.08 8.49 15.87
CA LEU A 250 13.23 7.39 15.43
C LEU A 250 13.87 6.04 15.74
N LYS A 251 15.18 5.88 15.49
CA LYS A 251 15.91 4.68 15.86
C LYS A 251 15.77 4.38 17.35
N GLN A 252 16.03 5.35 18.22
CA GLN A 252 15.91 5.17 19.67
C GLN A 252 14.48 4.82 20.09
N ALA A 253 13.48 5.47 19.51
CA ALA A 253 12.08 5.16 19.78
C ALA A 253 11.74 3.71 19.42
N ILE A 254 12.25 3.19 18.30
CA ILE A 254 12.03 1.80 17.88
C ILE A 254 12.76 0.82 18.82
N LEU A 255 13.99 1.13 19.23
CA LEU A 255 14.69 0.32 20.24
C LEU A 255 13.89 0.24 21.56
N SER A 256 13.22 1.34 21.95
CA SER A 256 12.37 1.38 23.14
C SER A 256 11.10 0.52 23.04
N LEU A 257 10.72 0.06 21.82
CA LEU A 257 9.65 -0.94 21.61
C LEU A 257 10.09 -2.38 21.88
N GLY A 258 11.38 -2.60 22.12
CA GLY A 258 11.96 -3.92 22.38
C GLY A 258 12.71 -4.56 21.18
N PHE A 259 12.90 -3.80 20.09
CA PHE A 259 13.78 -4.24 19.01
C PHE A 259 15.25 -4.23 19.47
N SER A 260 15.99 -5.24 19.04
CA SER A 260 17.41 -5.41 19.42
C SER A 260 18.35 -4.55 18.58
N ASP A 261 17.97 -4.21 17.35
CA ASP A 261 18.71 -3.34 16.47
C ASP A 261 17.80 -2.71 15.40
N VAL A 262 18.28 -1.66 14.75
CA VAL A 262 17.56 -0.92 13.71
C VAL A 262 18.53 -0.58 12.58
N VAL A 263 18.22 -1.00 11.37
CA VAL A 263 19.03 -0.80 10.16
C VAL A 263 18.24 -0.08 9.06
N GLU A 264 18.94 0.70 8.24
CA GLU A 264 18.33 1.36 7.08
C GLU A 264 18.31 0.45 5.86
N VAL A 265 17.16 0.32 5.19
CA VAL A 265 17.06 -0.42 3.92
C VAL A 265 17.73 0.36 2.76
N ALA A 266 18.12 1.58 2.99
CA ALA A 266 18.96 2.34 2.08
C ALA A 266 20.33 1.68 1.80
N GLN A 267 20.88 0.89 2.76
CA GLN A 267 22.08 0.07 2.54
C GLN A 267 21.86 -0.97 1.43
N GLY A 268 20.73 -1.70 1.50
CA GLY A 268 20.37 -2.62 0.43
C GLY A 268 20.03 -1.91 -0.89
N ALA A 269 19.56 -0.65 -0.84
CA ALA A 269 19.34 0.16 -2.03
C ALA A 269 20.67 0.54 -2.73
N ASP A 270 21.72 0.79 -1.96
CA ASP A 270 23.06 1.03 -2.52
C ASP A 270 23.57 -0.20 -3.26
N ILE A 271 23.41 -1.40 -2.70
CA ILE A 271 23.74 -2.67 -3.35
C ILE A 271 22.88 -2.90 -4.60
N THR A 272 21.56 -2.65 -4.50
CA THR A 272 20.65 -2.74 -5.65
C THR A 272 21.11 -1.81 -6.77
N SER A 273 21.47 -0.56 -6.45
CA SER A 273 21.95 0.42 -7.44
C SER A 273 23.22 -0.05 -8.13
N GLN A 274 24.15 -0.60 -7.38
CA GLN A 274 25.42 -1.12 -7.92
C GLN A 274 25.16 -2.28 -8.88
N ASN A 275 24.32 -3.23 -8.50
CA ASN A 275 24.01 -4.38 -9.32
C ASN A 275 23.16 -4.00 -10.54
N GLU A 276 22.14 -3.13 -10.39
CA GLU A 276 21.32 -2.65 -11.51
C GLU A 276 22.12 -1.80 -12.49
N SER A 277 23.11 -1.02 -12.04
CA SER A 277 23.97 -0.25 -12.96
C SER A 277 24.89 -1.16 -13.78
N ALA A 278 25.46 -2.20 -13.17
CA ALA A 278 26.26 -3.20 -13.88
C ALA A 278 25.42 -4.01 -14.86
N GLU A 279 24.22 -4.47 -14.43
CA GLU A 279 23.28 -5.20 -15.28
C GLU A 279 22.80 -4.34 -16.44
N PHE A 280 22.50 -3.06 -16.23
CA PHE A 280 22.08 -2.14 -17.28
C PHE A 280 23.18 -2.00 -18.36
N LYS A 281 24.41 -1.77 -17.94
CA LYS A 281 25.55 -1.68 -18.87
C LYS A 281 25.69 -2.95 -19.71
N GLU A 282 25.72 -4.11 -19.08
CA GLU A 282 25.79 -5.41 -19.76
C GLU A 282 24.67 -5.62 -20.77
N ARG A 283 23.42 -5.25 -20.41
CA ARG A 283 22.26 -5.39 -21.29
C ARG A 283 22.33 -4.46 -22.51
N MET A 284 22.76 -3.21 -22.31
CA MET A 284 22.94 -2.26 -23.42
C MET A 284 24.05 -2.71 -24.38
N GLU A 285 25.16 -3.26 -23.86
CA GLU A 285 26.24 -3.86 -24.67
C GLU A 285 25.75 -5.08 -25.46
N LYS A 286 24.84 -5.86 -24.92
CA LYS A 286 24.19 -7.00 -25.63
C LYS A 286 23.15 -6.57 -26.66
N GLY A 287 22.78 -5.29 -26.68
CA GLY A 287 21.84 -4.71 -27.64
C GLY A 287 20.37 -4.74 -27.18
N ASP A 288 20.10 -4.92 -25.89
CA ASP A 288 18.77 -4.73 -25.34
C ASP A 288 18.29 -3.30 -25.56
N ALA A 289 17.03 -3.13 -25.95
CA ALA A 289 16.50 -1.80 -26.26
C ALA A 289 16.19 -0.96 -25.00
N PHE A 290 15.91 -1.63 -23.87
CA PHE A 290 15.62 -1.01 -22.60
C PHE A 290 15.68 -2.03 -21.46
N MET A 291 15.81 -1.52 -20.22
CA MET A 291 15.65 -2.28 -18.98
C MET A 291 14.63 -1.59 -18.08
N THR A 292 13.85 -2.37 -17.32
CA THR A 292 12.98 -1.83 -16.26
C THR A 292 13.56 -2.19 -14.90
N THR A 293 13.44 -1.28 -13.91
CA THR A 293 13.90 -1.53 -12.53
C THR A 293 13.04 -2.57 -11.81
N SER A 294 13.58 -3.23 -10.78
CA SER A 294 12.94 -4.33 -10.04
C SER A 294 12.53 -4.00 -8.61
N CYS A 295 12.80 -2.80 -8.10
CA CYS A 295 12.64 -2.46 -6.68
C CYS A 295 11.18 -2.43 -6.19
N CYS A 296 10.19 -2.17 -7.06
CA CYS A 296 8.78 -2.05 -6.71
C CYS A 296 8.07 -3.42 -6.74
N ALA A 297 7.75 -3.98 -5.56
CA ALA A 297 7.05 -5.26 -5.44
C ALA A 297 5.70 -5.32 -6.19
N GLY A 298 4.93 -4.22 -6.18
CA GLY A 298 3.67 -4.15 -6.93
C GLY A 298 3.85 -4.18 -8.45
N TYR A 299 4.98 -3.66 -8.95
CA TYR A 299 5.36 -3.78 -10.35
C TYR A 299 5.81 -5.20 -10.69
N ASN A 300 6.60 -5.84 -9.84
CA ASN A 300 7.04 -7.22 -10.05
C ASN A 300 5.83 -8.18 -10.16
N GLU A 301 4.86 -8.08 -9.25
CA GLU A 301 3.60 -8.83 -9.31
C GLU A 301 2.80 -8.51 -10.60
N LEU A 302 2.82 -7.26 -11.09
CA LEU A 302 2.20 -6.89 -12.36
C LEU A 302 2.85 -7.61 -13.54
N VAL A 303 4.18 -7.62 -13.59
CA VAL A 303 4.93 -8.32 -14.65
C VAL A 303 4.61 -9.81 -14.61
N ASP A 304 4.69 -10.41 -13.43
CA ASP A 304 4.51 -11.87 -13.29
C ASP A 304 3.10 -12.34 -13.64
N LYS A 305 2.06 -11.57 -13.31
CA LYS A 305 0.66 -11.97 -13.49
C LYS A 305 -0.02 -11.43 -14.75
N HIS A 306 0.38 -10.24 -15.23
CA HIS A 306 -0.38 -9.51 -16.25
C HIS A 306 0.38 -9.13 -17.51
N VAL A 307 1.72 -9.06 -17.43
CA VAL A 307 2.58 -8.67 -18.55
C VAL A 307 3.86 -9.50 -18.54
N PRO A 308 3.74 -10.86 -18.62
CA PRO A 308 4.91 -11.75 -18.54
C PRO A 308 5.93 -11.50 -19.67
N GLU A 309 5.52 -10.87 -20.75
CA GLU A 309 6.39 -10.47 -21.87
C GLU A 309 7.42 -9.40 -21.46
N LEU A 310 7.23 -8.72 -20.32
CA LEU A 310 8.23 -7.79 -19.75
C LEU A 310 9.31 -8.49 -18.92
N LYS A 311 9.15 -9.76 -18.57
CA LYS A 311 10.15 -10.48 -17.76
C LYS A 311 11.59 -10.39 -18.33
N PRO A 312 11.82 -10.53 -19.64
CA PRO A 312 13.15 -10.40 -20.20
C PRO A 312 13.77 -9.00 -20.03
N PHE A 313 12.93 -7.96 -19.93
CA PHE A 313 13.37 -6.58 -19.80
C PHE A 313 13.46 -6.09 -18.36
N ARG A 314 12.86 -6.83 -17.40
CA ARG A 314 12.95 -6.50 -15.98
C ARG A 314 14.33 -6.86 -15.44
N SER A 315 14.92 -5.97 -14.64
CA SER A 315 16.14 -6.25 -13.89
C SER A 315 16.00 -7.53 -13.07
N GLU A 316 17.01 -8.37 -13.06
CA GLU A 316 17.12 -9.59 -12.26
C GLU A 316 17.63 -9.29 -10.84
N THR A 317 18.14 -8.08 -10.64
CA THR A 317 18.64 -7.59 -9.36
C THR A 317 17.56 -7.65 -8.29
N LYS A 318 17.92 -8.13 -7.11
CA LYS A 318 17.01 -8.23 -5.96
C LYS A 318 16.70 -6.85 -5.39
N THR A 319 15.58 -6.79 -4.65
CA THR A 319 15.12 -5.53 -4.06
C THR A 319 16.00 -5.08 -2.88
N PRO A 320 15.98 -3.79 -2.52
CA PRO A 320 16.69 -3.28 -1.34
C PRO A 320 16.38 -4.04 -0.04
N ALA A 321 15.12 -4.43 0.16
CA ALA A 321 14.71 -5.18 1.34
C ALA A 321 15.34 -6.58 1.38
N TYR A 322 15.52 -7.22 0.22
CA TYR A 322 16.22 -8.51 0.11
C TYR A 322 17.66 -8.40 0.61
N TYR A 323 18.43 -7.47 0.04
CA TYR A 323 19.86 -7.33 0.41
C TYR A 323 20.04 -6.89 1.87
N THR A 324 19.19 -6.01 2.37
CA THR A 324 19.27 -5.62 3.79
C THR A 324 18.95 -6.81 4.72
N ALA A 325 17.95 -7.63 4.38
CA ALA A 325 17.64 -8.82 5.16
C ALA A 325 18.78 -9.84 5.12
N GLU A 326 19.43 -10.00 3.96
CA GLU A 326 20.62 -10.86 3.80
C GLU A 326 21.79 -10.37 4.68
N ILE A 327 22.06 -9.06 4.72
CA ILE A 327 23.07 -8.47 5.61
C ILE A 327 22.75 -8.82 7.07
N VAL A 328 21.51 -8.58 7.50
CA VAL A 328 21.09 -8.86 8.89
C VAL A 328 21.23 -10.35 9.25
N LYS A 329 20.79 -11.23 8.34
CA LYS A 329 20.89 -12.70 8.57
C LYS A 329 22.33 -13.20 8.53
N ASN A 330 23.21 -12.59 7.73
CA ASN A 330 24.65 -12.92 7.73
C ASN A 330 25.32 -12.51 9.05
N GLU A 331 24.97 -11.34 9.60
CA GLU A 331 25.49 -10.90 10.91
C GLU A 331 24.87 -11.67 12.09
N SER A 332 23.61 -12.08 11.95
CA SER A 332 22.82 -12.73 13.00
C SER A 332 21.82 -13.71 12.38
N PRO A 333 22.22 -14.98 12.12
CA PRO A 333 21.37 -15.95 11.42
C PRO A 333 20.00 -16.22 12.08
N ASP A 334 19.95 -16.17 13.41
CA ASP A 334 18.72 -16.43 14.19
C ASP A 334 17.88 -15.15 14.43
N ALA A 335 18.32 -13.99 13.96
CA ALA A 335 17.57 -12.76 14.14
C ALA A 335 16.26 -12.79 13.37
N VAL A 336 15.17 -12.36 13.99
CA VAL A 336 13.89 -12.11 13.35
C VAL A 336 13.94 -10.74 12.68
N THR A 337 13.69 -10.69 11.38
CA THR A 337 13.72 -9.46 10.60
C THR A 337 12.31 -8.90 10.40
N VAL A 338 12.15 -7.62 10.68
CA VAL A 338 10.88 -6.90 10.51
C VAL A 338 11.08 -5.73 9.56
N PHE A 339 10.47 -5.78 8.38
CA PHE A 339 10.58 -4.72 7.39
C PHE A 339 9.51 -3.63 7.61
N PHE A 340 9.91 -2.42 7.92
CA PHE A 340 9.04 -1.27 8.12
C PHE A 340 8.79 -0.55 6.79
N SER A 341 7.58 -0.71 6.23
CA SER A 341 7.28 -0.27 4.87
C SER A 341 5.85 0.30 4.75
N PRO A 342 5.61 1.33 3.93
CA PRO A 342 4.27 1.86 3.68
C PRO A 342 3.46 1.04 2.67
N CYS A 343 3.89 -0.19 2.34
CA CYS A 343 3.48 -0.89 1.14
C CYS A 343 2.89 -2.28 1.42
N VAL A 344 1.65 -2.53 0.98
CA VAL A 344 1.00 -3.84 1.06
C VAL A 344 1.74 -4.89 0.24
N ALA A 345 2.26 -4.52 -0.95
CA ALA A 345 2.97 -5.46 -1.82
C ALA A 345 4.26 -6.00 -1.18
N LYS A 346 4.86 -5.26 -0.26
CA LYS A 346 6.04 -5.73 0.50
C LYS A 346 5.69 -6.86 1.47
N ARG A 347 4.44 -6.94 1.97
CA ARG A 347 3.99 -8.14 2.70
C ARG A 347 3.96 -9.38 1.79
N ARG A 348 3.54 -9.21 0.53
CA ARG A 348 3.56 -10.31 -0.45
C ARG A 348 4.98 -10.70 -0.83
N GLU A 349 5.88 -9.73 -1.03
CA GLU A 349 7.30 -9.98 -1.29
C GLU A 349 7.97 -10.74 -0.14
N ALA A 350 7.65 -10.42 1.11
CA ALA A 350 8.20 -11.10 2.29
C ALA A 350 7.89 -12.61 2.29
N PHE A 351 6.69 -13.03 1.86
CA PHE A 351 6.39 -14.46 1.72
C PHE A 351 7.26 -15.19 0.68
N GLN A 352 7.85 -14.45 -0.25
CA GLN A 352 8.73 -15.00 -1.29
C GLN A 352 10.21 -14.89 -0.90
N ASN A 353 10.53 -14.22 0.20
CA ASN A 353 11.89 -14.00 0.69
C ASN A 353 12.07 -14.61 2.09
N PRO A 354 12.81 -15.74 2.21
CA PRO A 354 12.99 -16.43 3.49
C PRO A 354 13.75 -15.62 4.55
N ASN A 355 14.40 -14.52 4.15
CA ASN A 355 15.15 -13.66 5.06
C ASN A 355 14.31 -12.51 5.66
N ILE A 356 13.07 -12.32 5.21
CA ILE A 356 12.14 -11.31 5.76
C ILE A 356 11.02 -12.03 6.48
N ASP A 357 11.05 -12.00 7.82
CA ASP A 357 10.07 -12.74 8.63
C ASP A 357 8.73 -11.99 8.69
N TYR A 358 8.75 -10.65 8.89
CA TYR A 358 7.53 -9.84 9.05
C TYR A 358 7.65 -8.49 8.36
N VAL A 359 6.48 -7.87 8.09
CA VAL A 359 6.36 -6.50 7.57
C VAL A 359 5.43 -5.69 8.46
N LEU A 360 5.92 -4.57 8.97
CA LEU A 360 5.15 -3.61 9.76
C LEU A 360 4.90 -2.35 8.93
N ASN A 361 3.66 -1.87 8.90
CA ASN A 361 3.37 -0.60 8.23
C ASN A 361 3.48 0.60 9.20
N TYR A 362 3.48 1.82 8.64
CA TYR A 362 3.69 3.03 9.45
C TYR A 362 2.49 3.38 10.33
N GLU A 363 1.27 2.96 9.99
CA GLU A 363 0.11 3.13 10.87
C GLU A 363 0.19 2.20 12.08
N GLU A 364 0.69 0.98 11.90
CA GLU A 364 0.93 0.01 12.97
C GLU A 364 2.02 0.50 13.91
N LEU A 365 3.14 1.00 13.36
CA LEU A 365 4.23 1.59 14.16
C LEU A 365 3.74 2.79 14.98
N GLY A 366 3.01 3.71 14.35
CA GLY A 366 2.44 4.87 15.04
C GLY A 366 1.46 4.47 16.15
N ALA A 367 0.64 3.45 15.92
CA ALA A 367 -0.25 2.90 16.95
C ALA A 367 0.54 2.29 18.13
N TRP A 368 1.69 1.66 17.84
CA TRP A 368 2.54 1.08 18.89
C TRP A 368 3.19 2.15 19.77
N PHE A 369 3.71 3.23 19.17
CA PHE A 369 4.19 4.38 19.95
C PHE A 369 3.11 4.97 20.84
N VAL A 370 1.89 5.15 20.33
CA VAL A 370 0.75 5.64 21.11
C VAL A 370 0.36 4.66 22.22
N ALA A 371 0.38 3.36 21.97
CA ALA A 371 0.05 2.35 22.98
C ALA A 371 0.98 2.38 24.18
N LEU A 372 2.27 2.66 23.98
CA LEU A 372 3.30 2.76 25.02
C LEU A 372 3.58 4.19 25.50
N ASN A 373 2.82 5.19 25.02
CA ASN A 373 3.01 6.62 25.31
C ASN A 373 4.43 7.12 24.97
N ILE A 374 5.03 6.61 23.88
CA ILE A 374 6.34 7.06 23.41
C ILE A 374 6.16 8.30 22.52
N GLN A 375 6.76 9.42 22.93
CA GLN A 375 6.87 10.64 22.15
C GLN A 375 8.18 10.61 21.37
N VAL A 376 8.10 10.26 20.07
CA VAL A 376 9.29 10.01 19.25
C VAL A 376 10.23 11.23 19.16
N SER A 377 9.67 12.44 19.15
CA SER A 377 10.45 13.70 19.12
C SER A 377 11.19 14.03 20.43
N GLU A 378 10.86 13.33 21.51
CA GLU A 378 11.47 13.53 22.84
C GLU A 378 12.48 12.41 23.18
N CYS A 379 12.63 11.40 22.30
CA CYS A 379 13.62 10.35 22.48
C CYS A 379 15.04 10.87 22.28
N ASP A 380 15.99 10.28 23.02
CA ASP A 380 17.41 10.47 22.77
C ASP A 380 17.80 10.08 21.35
N GLU A 381 18.94 10.50 20.87
CA GLU A 381 19.47 10.11 19.57
C GLU A 381 20.33 8.84 19.68
N SER A 382 20.12 7.90 18.74
CA SER A 382 20.93 6.70 18.59
C SER A 382 21.50 6.61 17.18
N GLU A 383 22.84 6.45 17.08
CA GLU A 383 23.54 6.37 15.80
C GLU A 383 23.26 5.06 15.08
N PHE A 384 23.13 5.11 13.74
CA PHE A 384 23.11 3.91 12.91
C PHE A 384 24.55 3.32 12.83
N LYS A 385 24.63 1.99 12.81
CA LYS A 385 25.94 1.31 12.70
C LYS A 385 26.65 1.57 11.36
N HIS A 386 25.85 1.63 10.29
CA HIS A 386 26.32 1.81 8.93
C HIS A 386 25.67 3.05 8.34
N GLU A 387 26.43 3.77 7.57
CA GLU A 387 25.95 4.93 6.84
C GLU A 387 25.41 4.50 5.47
N SER A 388 24.27 5.07 5.07
CA SER A 388 23.66 4.85 3.75
C SER A 388 23.80 6.08 2.89
N SER A 389 23.82 5.90 1.58
CA SER A 389 23.98 7.00 0.65
C SER A 389 22.73 7.88 0.49
N ALA A 390 22.95 9.11 0.01
CA ALA A 390 21.87 10.00 -0.44
C ALA A 390 21.01 9.35 -1.51
N GLN A 391 21.61 8.62 -2.44
CA GLN A 391 20.92 7.91 -3.52
C GLN A 391 20.08 6.75 -2.98
N GLY A 392 20.60 5.94 -2.07
CA GLY A 392 19.85 4.86 -1.42
C GLY A 392 18.66 5.37 -0.60
N ARG A 393 18.83 6.47 0.15
CA ARG A 393 17.75 7.12 0.89
C ARG A 393 16.69 7.73 -0.03
N ASN A 394 17.07 8.19 -1.23
CA ASN A 394 16.17 8.77 -2.23
C ASN A 394 15.32 7.74 -3.00
N TYR A 395 15.52 6.44 -2.82
CA TYR A 395 14.69 5.37 -3.41
C TYR A 395 13.20 5.49 -3.08
N ALA A 396 12.87 6.17 -2.00
CA ALA A 396 11.48 6.41 -1.60
C ALA A 396 10.72 7.36 -2.52
N VAL A 397 11.42 8.13 -3.36
CA VAL A 397 10.85 9.15 -4.25
C VAL A 397 10.85 8.63 -5.68
N THR A 398 9.80 8.95 -6.43
CA THR A 398 9.73 8.64 -7.86
C THR A 398 10.89 9.30 -8.62
N GLY A 399 11.62 8.53 -9.43
CA GLY A 399 12.84 8.93 -10.11
C GLY A 399 14.12 8.66 -9.30
N GLY A 400 13.99 8.28 -8.03
CA GLY A 400 15.14 8.04 -7.15
C GLY A 400 15.94 6.80 -7.52
N VAL A 401 15.27 5.73 -7.96
CA VAL A 401 15.94 4.48 -8.38
C VAL A 401 16.73 4.69 -9.65
N ALA A 402 16.10 5.21 -10.69
CA ALA A 402 16.78 5.49 -11.96
C ALA A 402 17.91 6.53 -11.79
N GLY A 403 17.72 7.51 -10.90
CA GLY A 403 18.74 8.49 -10.54
C GLY A 403 19.94 7.83 -9.85
N ALA A 404 19.72 6.89 -8.94
CA ALA A 404 20.77 6.18 -8.23
C ALA A 404 21.59 5.29 -9.20
N VAL A 405 20.92 4.48 -10.02
CA VAL A 405 21.56 3.68 -11.08
C VAL A 405 22.40 4.57 -12.00
N ASN A 406 21.80 5.65 -12.48
CA ASN A 406 22.47 6.56 -13.42
C ASN A 406 23.69 7.30 -12.81
N SER A 407 23.69 7.51 -11.49
CA SER A 407 24.83 8.13 -10.78
C SER A 407 26.08 7.25 -10.74
N LEU A 408 25.93 5.93 -10.91
CA LEU A 408 27.01 4.96 -10.92
C LEU A 408 27.54 4.65 -12.33
N LEU A 409 26.79 5.01 -13.37
CA LEU A 409 27.22 4.84 -14.76
C LEU A 409 28.21 5.92 -15.18
N ASP A 410 29.15 5.56 -16.05
CA ASP A 410 30.07 6.50 -16.69
C ASP A 410 29.34 7.41 -17.68
N GLU A 411 29.91 8.56 -18.05
CA GLU A 411 29.24 9.53 -18.93
C GLU A 411 28.88 8.94 -20.30
N GLU A 412 29.68 7.99 -20.81
CA GLU A 412 29.46 7.32 -22.10
C GLU A 412 28.30 6.30 -22.01
N ASP A 413 28.03 5.74 -20.81
CA ASP A 413 27.03 4.69 -20.56
C ASP A 413 25.74 5.24 -19.95
N LYS A 414 25.58 6.57 -19.80
CA LYS A 414 24.44 7.21 -19.16
C LYS A 414 23.11 6.72 -19.75
N ALA A 415 22.26 6.28 -18.86
CA ALA A 415 20.90 5.91 -19.21
C ALA A 415 20.05 7.16 -19.53
N THR A 416 19.04 6.97 -20.39
CA THR A 416 17.92 7.91 -20.57
C THR A 416 16.74 7.43 -19.72
N PRO A 417 16.55 7.98 -18.50
CA PRO A 417 15.51 7.50 -17.61
C PRO A 417 14.12 7.87 -18.11
N TYR A 418 13.18 6.92 -18.05
CA TYR A 418 11.76 7.17 -18.14
C TYR A 418 11.05 6.66 -16.91
N VAL A 419 10.15 7.47 -16.33
CA VAL A 419 9.53 7.17 -15.04
C VAL A 419 8.03 7.01 -15.15
N ILE A 420 7.51 5.84 -14.79
CA ILE A 420 6.08 5.59 -14.62
C ILE A 420 5.72 5.86 -13.16
N ASN A 421 5.10 7.03 -12.94
CA ASN A 421 4.75 7.54 -11.61
C ASN A 421 3.31 7.12 -11.22
N GLY A 422 3.17 5.90 -10.75
CA GLY A 422 1.90 5.31 -10.35
C GLY A 422 1.28 4.40 -11.40
N LEU A 423 1.01 3.15 -11.01
CA LEU A 423 0.33 2.18 -11.87
C LEU A 423 -1.17 2.46 -11.90
N ASP A 424 -1.64 2.99 -13.01
CA ASP A 424 -3.06 3.06 -13.36
C ASP A 424 -3.35 2.21 -14.61
N LYS A 425 -4.60 2.23 -15.08
CA LYS A 425 -5.00 1.47 -16.29
C LYS A 425 -4.27 1.92 -17.56
N GLN A 426 -3.82 3.19 -17.62
CA GLN A 426 -3.05 3.69 -18.76
C GLN A 426 -1.60 3.18 -18.68
N ALA A 427 -0.95 3.31 -17.53
CA ALA A 427 0.40 2.80 -17.31
C ALA A 427 0.52 1.30 -17.64
N VAL A 428 -0.49 0.50 -17.25
CA VAL A 428 -0.53 -0.94 -17.61
C VAL A 428 -0.63 -1.14 -19.13
N ARG A 429 -1.40 -0.31 -19.85
CA ARG A 429 -1.47 -0.37 -21.32
C ARG A 429 -0.15 0.01 -21.98
N ASP A 430 0.51 1.03 -21.45
CA ASP A 430 1.80 1.51 -21.99
C ASP A 430 2.89 0.45 -21.78
N LEU A 431 2.95 -0.17 -20.60
CA LEU A 431 3.86 -1.29 -20.32
C LEU A 431 3.62 -2.48 -21.27
N LYS A 432 2.36 -2.86 -21.54
CA LYS A 432 2.02 -3.89 -22.52
C LYS A 432 2.46 -3.50 -23.93
N LYS A 433 2.39 -2.22 -24.28
CA LYS A 433 2.86 -1.72 -25.58
C LYS A 433 4.38 -1.81 -25.70
N PHE A 434 5.13 -1.45 -24.64
CA PHE A 434 6.59 -1.57 -24.62
C PHE A 434 7.02 -3.03 -24.75
N ALA A 435 6.39 -3.94 -23.99
CA ALA A 435 6.64 -5.37 -24.09
C ALA A 435 6.41 -5.91 -25.50
N LYS A 436 5.26 -5.59 -26.11
CA LYS A 436 4.90 -6.04 -27.46
C LYS A 436 5.85 -5.51 -28.53
N ASN A 437 6.29 -4.27 -28.41
CA ASN A 437 7.16 -3.63 -29.40
C ASN A 437 8.64 -3.97 -29.18
N GLY A 438 9.02 -4.53 -28.02
CA GLY A 438 10.41 -4.79 -27.63
C GLY A 438 11.22 -3.51 -27.47
N LYS A 439 10.58 -2.34 -27.36
CA LYS A 439 11.26 -1.04 -27.21
C LYS A 439 10.38 -0.02 -26.48
N CYS A 440 11.05 0.95 -25.82
CA CYS A 440 10.45 2.15 -25.30
C CYS A 440 11.11 3.36 -25.98
N GLU A 441 10.31 4.22 -26.62
CA GLU A 441 10.82 5.41 -27.32
C GLU A 441 11.10 6.58 -26.36
N LEU A 442 10.71 6.45 -25.08
CA LEU A 442 10.79 7.51 -24.06
C LEU A 442 12.06 7.41 -23.22
N GLY A 443 12.74 6.27 -23.26
CA GLY A 443 13.98 6.04 -22.52
C GLY A 443 14.40 4.57 -22.58
N ASN A 444 15.62 4.28 -22.11
CA ASN A 444 16.19 2.93 -22.06
C ASN A 444 16.32 2.37 -20.64
N LEU A 445 16.16 3.19 -19.60
CA LEU A 445 16.02 2.78 -18.20
C LEU A 445 14.65 3.21 -17.68
N ILE A 446 13.75 2.26 -17.47
CA ILE A 446 12.36 2.55 -17.09
C ILE A 446 12.16 2.26 -15.61
N GLU A 447 11.97 3.30 -14.81
CA GLU A 447 11.54 3.16 -13.43
C GLU A 447 10.03 3.04 -13.35
N VAL A 448 9.52 2.00 -12.66
CA VAL A 448 8.09 1.80 -12.49
C VAL A 448 7.72 1.79 -11.01
N MET A 449 7.00 2.83 -10.58
CA MET A 449 6.46 2.93 -9.22
C MET A 449 4.96 2.69 -9.21
N ALA A 450 4.48 1.74 -8.38
CA ALA A 450 3.04 1.45 -8.25
C ALA A 450 2.26 2.60 -7.62
N CYS A 451 2.90 3.39 -6.75
CA CYS A 451 2.30 4.51 -6.05
C CYS A 451 2.74 5.86 -6.68
N PRO A 452 1.80 6.81 -6.88
CA PRO A 452 2.17 8.16 -7.29
C PRO A 452 3.06 8.85 -6.23
N GLY A 453 4.19 9.37 -6.65
CA GLY A 453 5.20 9.98 -5.77
C GLY A 453 6.19 8.97 -5.15
N GLY A 454 6.13 7.70 -5.56
CA GLY A 454 6.98 6.64 -5.01
C GLY A 454 6.43 6.09 -3.69
N CYS A 455 7.34 5.56 -2.85
CA CYS A 455 6.96 4.96 -1.56
C CYS A 455 6.39 5.98 -0.56
N LEU A 456 6.72 7.28 -0.69
CA LEU A 456 6.08 8.36 0.08
C LEU A 456 4.59 8.51 -0.21
N GLY A 457 4.08 8.01 -1.33
CA GLY A 457 2.66 7.93 -1.67
C GLY A 457 2.02 6.57 -1.38
N GLY A 458 2.66 5.71 -0.61
CA GLY A 458 2.19 4.37 -0.25
C GLY A 458 0.86 4.38 0.51
N SER A 459 0.17 3.23 0.51
CA SER A 459 -1.18 3.10 1.08
C SER A 459 -1.25 3.29 2.60
N SER A 460 -0.13 3.07 3.30
CA SER A 460 -0.08 3.07 4.77
C SER A 460 0.84 4.17 5.33
N THR A 461 1.04 5.25 4.55
CA THR A 461 1.73 6.46 5.01
C THR A 461 0.87 7.24 6.00
N VAL A 462 1.50 7.90 6.97
CA VAL A 462 0.82 8.64 8.05
C VAL A 462 0.92 10.16 7.88
N ASN A 463 1.90 10.64 7.12
CA ASN A 463 2.08 12.06 6.83
C ASN A 463 1.62 12.40 5.39
N ALA A 464 1.27 13.66 5.16
CA ALA A 464 0.94 14.14 3.82
C ALA A 464 2.20 14.17 2.94
N PHE A 465 2.04 13.90 1.64
CA PHE A 465 3.15 13.74 0.70
C PHE A 465 4.16 14.92 0.71
N LYS A 466 3.68 16.16 0.62
CA LYS A 466 4.57 17.34 0.55
C LYS A 466 5.42 17.55 1.79
N PRO A 467 4.88 17.52 3.02
CA PRO A 467 5.69 17.57 4.23
C PRO A 467 6.67 16.39 4.35
N ALA A 468 6.20 15.17 4.02
CA ALA A 468 7.04 13.98 4.05
C ALA A 468 8.22 14.09 3.07
N LEU A 469 7.97 14.56 1.84
CA LEU A 469 9.01 14.79 0.86
C LEU A 469 10.04 15.82 1.34
N LYS A 470 9.59 16.94 1.92
CA LYS A 470 10.50 17.97 2.44
C LYS A 470 11.41 17.42 3.54
N GLN A 471 10.85 16.67 4.48
CA GLN A 471 11.60 16.08 5.60
C GLN A 471 12.63 15.06 5.08
N LEU A 472 12.22 14.15 4.18
CA LEU A 472 13.13 13.19 3.58
C LEU A 472 14.24 13.88 2.75
N THR A 473 13.89 14.92 1.97
CA THR A 473 14.87 15.66 1.16
C THR A 473 15.95 16.30 2.04
N ASN A 474 15.59 16.84 3.20
CA ASN A 474 16.59 17.38 4.14
C ASN A 474 17.57 16.27 4.57
N TYR A 475 17.07 15.10 4.93
CA TYR A 475 17.90 13.96 5.33
C TYR A 475 18.78 13.45 4.20
N VAL A 476 18.27 13.39 2.98
CA VAL A 476 19.04 13.02 1.78
C VAL A 476 20.18 14.00 1.52
N ASN A 477 19.92 15.30 1.65
CA ASN A 477 20.93 16.35 1.41
C ASN A 477 22.10 16.34 2.42
N GLU A 478 21.88 15.80 3.62
CA GLU A 478 22.90 15.64 4.66
C GLU A 478 23.68 14.33 4.54
N SER A 479 23.32 13.47 3.55
CA SER A 479 23.89 12.13 3.38
C SER A 479 25.07 12.12 2.41
N PRO A 480 26.04 11.20 2.58
CA PRO A 480 27.14 11.02 1.65
C PRO A 480 26.66 10.54 0.28
N SER A 481 27.47 10.71 -0.74
CA SER A 481 27.17 10.16 -2.06
C SER A 481 27.33 8.63 -2.08
N ILE A 482 26.63 7.94 -2.99
CA ILE A 482 26.77 6.49 -3.15
C ILE A 482 28.20 6.09 -3.51
N LYS A 483 28.93 6.93 -4.27
CA LYS A 483 30.33 6.69 -4.63
C LYS A 483 31.26 6.75 -3.42
N ASP A 484 30.88 7.48 -2.36
CA ASP A 484 31.67 7.55 -1.12
C ASP A 484 31.37 6.39 -0.18
N VAL A 485 30.12 5.89 -0.18
CA VAL A 485 29.71 4.75 0.66
C VAL A 485 30.23 3.41 0.11
N LEU A 486 30.35 3.26 -1.22
CA LEU A 486 30.79 2.03 -1.88
C LEU A 486 32.33 1.91 -2.02
N LYS A 487 33.11 2.90 -1.56
CA LYS A 487 34.59 2.81 -1.49
C LYS A 487 35.04 1.92 -0.34
#